data_406538324c63c47928a97755fd0e3169
#
_entry.id   406538324c63c47928a97755fd0e3169
#
_cell.length_a   1.000
_cell.length_b   1.000
_cell.length_c   1.000
_cell.angle_alpha   90.00
_cell.angle_beta   90.00
_cell.angle_gamma   90.00
#
_symmetry.space_group_name_H-M   'P 1'
#
loop_
_entity.id
_entity.type
_entity.pdbx_description
1 polymer ?
#
loop_
_entity_poly.entity_id
_entity_poly.type
_entity_poly.pdbx_seq_one_letter_code
_entity_poly.pdbx_strand_id
1 'polypeptide(L)'
;YGKMSPVINEPQAVANTLHKFRAGAKLAADGLPVPDAFFGRSPRTFEEWPEHLPDAAAYKHTIGTNGRDMSIVSPNEPVGPMINDEHAFVQEFLEDAEDRPSDVRVYVVGGEVVGAMRRHAPEGDWRTNVALGGDVEGVTDDLGQEPRHLAKKATAVLGLDLAGVDLMPIDGDWYILEVNATAGFKGLFSATGVSAAPHIARLAIERAGGSIDTSQVVELETTLDDSVPDCKPPLVQKQGDDGVLGYTSRIRINGRDGAEQAVAKSDTGAKRTSIDTDLAGRIGAGPLVGTTDVRSGTGSDTETRPLVDVDLCLNGRWRTVTASITDRSEMTYPVLLGRDVLKAYTLDISRTIEE
;
A
#
# COMPACT_ATOMS: atom_id res chain seq x y z
N TYR A 1 7.74 18.18 -3.16
CA TYR A 1 6.69 18.47 -4.14
C TYR A 1 5.57 19.34 -3.54
N GLY A 2 5.03 19.08 -2.35
CA GLY A 2 3.94 19.83 -1.73
C GLY A 2 4.17 21.33 -1.53
N LYS A 3 5.43 21.81 -1.63
CA LYS A 3 5.76 23.26 -1.64
C LYS A 3 5.68 23.89 -3.03
N MET A 4 5.59 23.08 -4.07
CA MET A 4 5.61 23.53 -5.49
C MET A 4 4.30 23.31 -6.20
N SER A 5 3.49 22.39 -5.73
CA SER A 5 2.18 22.05 -6.29
C SER A 5 1.24 21.53 -5.21
N PRO A 6 -0.07 21.77 -5.30
CA PRO A 6 -1.05 21.11 -4.44
C PRO A 6 -0.93 19.59 -4.55
N VAL A 7 -1.04 18.90 -3.43
CA VAL A 7 -0.98 17.43 -3.37
C VAL A 7 -2.20 16.89 -2.61
N ILE A 8 -2.61 15.68 -2.94
CA ILE A 8 -3.64 14.88 -2.28
C ILE A 8 -3.03 13.49 -2.04
N ASN A 9 -2.83 13.08 -0.84
CA ASN A 9 -2.77 13.71 0.49
C ASN A 9 -1.41 14.38 0.70
N GLU A 10 -1.30 15.24 1.72
CA GLU A 10 0.00 15.76 2.15
C GLU A 10 0.95 14.62 2.54
N PRO A 11 2.23 14.60 2.04
CA PRO A 11 3.14 13.48 2.25
C PRO A 11 3.40 13.17 3.73
N GLN A 12 3.45 14.20 4.60
CA GLN A 12 3.67 13.99 6.03
C GLN A 12 2.44 13.35 6.71
N ALA A 13 1.24 13.71 6.28
CA ALA A 13 0.01 13.09 6.76
C ALA A 13 -0.05 11.60 6.36
N VAL A 14 0.32 11.28 5.11
CA VAL A 14 0.44 9.90 4.64
C VAL A 14 1.46 9.12 5.47
N ALA A 15 2.67 9.66 5.65
CA ALA A 15 3.74 9.00 6.41
C ALA A 15 3.32 8.71 7.87
N ASN A 16 2.62 9.64 8.51
CA ASN A 16 2.11 9.45 9.87
C ASN A 16 1.01 8.39 9.93
N THR A 17 0.15 8.34 8.92
CA THR A 17 -0.98 7.39 8.82
C THR A 17 -0.51 5.97 8.49
N LEU A 18 0.53 5.82 7.67
CA LEU A 18 1.09 4.51 7.35
C LEU A 18 1.62 3.77 8.58
N HIS A 19 2.02 4.48 9.62
CA HIS A 19 2.47 3.88 10.87
C HIS A 19 1.25 3.66 11.80
N LYS A 20 0.73 2.44 11.85
CA LYS A 20 -0.52 2.09 12.54
C LYS A 20 -0.61 2.61 13.98
N PHE A 21 0.44 2.43 14.78
CA PHE A 21 0.46 2.94 16.15
C PHE A 21 0.39 4.47 16.22
N ARG A 22 1.15 5.19 15.37
CA ARG A 22 1.09 6.67 15.37
C ARG A 22 -0.28 7.19 14.99
N ALA A 23 -0.91 6.57 13.99
CA ALA A 23 -2.28 6.90 13.58
C ALA A 23 -3.25 6.67 14.74
N GLY A 24 -3.26 5.47 15.33
CA GLY A 24 -4.13 5.13 16.47
C GLY A 24 -3.92 6.04 17.69
N ALA A 25 -2.66 6.27 18.07
CA ALA A 25 -2.34 7.16 19.20
C ALA A 25 -2.82 8.60 18.98
N LYS A 26 -2.73 9.12 17.75
CA LYS A 26 -3.24 10.44 17.41
C LYS A 26 -4.77 10.51 17.47
N LEU A 27 -5.45 9.48 16.98
CA LEU A 27 -6.91 9.37 17.06
C LEU A 27 -7.38 9.29 18.52
N ALA A 28 -6.74 8.44 19.34
CA ALA A 28 -7.03 8.31 20.76
C ALA A 28 -6.83 9.63 21.53
N ALA A 29 -5.74 10.36 21.25
CA ALA A 29 -5.46 11.66 21.86
C ALA A 29 -6.53 12.72 21.54
N ASP A 30 -7.21 12.61 20.39
CA ASP A 30 -8.35 13.45 20.00
C ASP A 30 -9.71 12.89 20.49
N GLY A 31 -9.69 11.86 21.35
CA GLY A 31 -10.87 11.26 21.97
C GLY A 31 -11.73 10.44 21.00
N LEU A 32 -11.14 9.90 19.92
CA LEU A 32 -11.83 8.99 19.02
C LEU A 32 -11.73 7.55 19.53
N PRO A 33 -12.78 6.74 19.39
CA PRO A 33 -12.80 5.34 19.82
C PRO A 33 -11.88 4.51 18.91
N VAL A 34 -10.78 4.06 19.46
CA VAL A 34 -9.84 3.11 18.85
C VAL A 34 -9.64 1.94 19.80
N PRO A 35 -9.38 0.72 19.31
CA PRO A 35 -9.04 -0.39 20.18
C PRO A 35 -7.77 -0.11 20.98
N ASP A 36 -7.69 -0.63 22.20
CA ASP A 36 -6.49 -0.54 23.02
C ASP A 36 -5.30 -1.18 22.31
N ALA A 37 -4.12 -0.61 22.53
CA ALA A 37 -2.94 -1.06 21.80
C ALA A 37 -1.65 -0.94 22.61
N PHE A 38 -0.72 -1.83 22.29
CA PHE A 38 0.65 -1.81 22.78
C PHE A 38 1.63 -1.65 21.60
N PHE A 39 2.64 -0.83 21.82
CA PHE A 39 3.75 -0.67 20.88
C PHE A 39 5.07 -0.77 21.62
N GLY A 40 5.90 -1.70 21.25
CA GLY A 40 7.19 -1.93 21.88
C GLY A 40 8.15 -2.72 21.02
N ARG A 41 9.27 -3.12 21.61
CA ARG A 41 10.20 -4.03 20.94
C ARG A 41 9.51 -5.36 20.67
N SER A 42 9.74 -5.93 19.49
CA SER A 42 9.18 -7.24 19.13
C SER A 42 9.75 -8.33 20.05
N PRO A 43 8.98 -8.88 20.98
CA PRO A 43 9.46 -9.96 21.84
C PRO A 43 9.31 -11.30 21.13
N ARG A 44 10.13 -12.27 21.50
CA ARG A 44 9.91 -13.67 21.07
C ARG A 44 8.70 -14.30 21.76
N THR A 45 8.40 -13.81 22.97
CA THR A 45 7.22 -14.14 23.76
C THR A 45 6.79 -12.90 24.51
N PHE A 46 5.50 -12.72 24.76
CA PHE A 46 5.04 -11.71 25.71
C PHE A 46 5.13 -12.30 27.13
N GLU A 47 6.29 -12.17 27.77
CA GLU A 47 6.49 -12.58 29.16
C GLU A 47 5.72 -11.68 30.14
N GLU A 48 5.57 -10.39 29.78
CA GLU A 48 4.76 -9.40 30.49
C GLU A 48 3.66 -8.92 29.54
N TRP A 49 2.47 -9.49 29.68
CA TRP A 49 1.30 -9.05 28.91
C TRP A 49 0.81 -7.70 29.44
N PRO A 50 0.54 -6.69 28.59
CA PRO A 50 0.04 -5.41 29.04
C PRO A 50 -1.32 -5.57 29.74
N GLU A 51 -1.45 -5.07 30.99
CA GLU A 51 -2.67 -5.20 31.81
C GLU A 51 -3.95 -4.63 31.15
N HIS A 52 -3.78 -3.69 30.23
CA HIS A 52 -4.90 -3.04 29.51
C HIS A 52 -5.34 -3.81 28.25
N LEU A 53 -4.62 -4.85 27.84
CA LEU A 53 -5.01 -5.68 26.72
C LEU A 53 -5.77 -6.92 27.19
N PRO A 54 -6.82 -7.34 26.47
CA PRO A 54 -7.51 -8.60 26.74
C PRO A 54 -6.59 -9.81 26.43
N ASP A 55 -7.03 -11.01 26.83
CA ASP A 55 -6.27 -12.25 26.62
C ASP A 55 -6.05 -12.63 25.15
N ALA A 56 -6.73 -11.95 24.21
CA ALA A 56 -6.50 -12.09 22.78
C ALA A 56 -6.26 -10.71 22.15
N ALA A 57 -5.22 -10.61 21.33
CA ALA A 57 -4.90 -9.38 20.63
C ALA A 57 -4.36 -9.67 19.21
N ALA A 58 -4.54 -8.73 18.31
CA ALA A 58 -4.05 -8.82 16.94
C ALA A 58 -2.63 -8.25 16.86
N TYR A 59 -1.67 -9.13 16.57
CA TYR A 59 -0.29 -8.73 16.25
C TYR A 59 -0.22 -8.31 14.79
N LYS A 60 0.24 -7.08 14.55
CA LYS A 60 0.25 -6.45 13.24
C LYS A 60 1.61 -5.83 12.93
N HIS A 61 1.98 -5.78 11.64
CA HIS A 61 3.08 -4.92 11.21
C HIS A 61 2.79 -3.46 11.53
N THR A 62 3.79 -2.75 12.00
CA THR A 62 3.72 -1.30 12.27
C THR A 62 3.42 -0.50 11.01
N ILE A 63 4.03 -0.91 9.90
CA ILE A 63 3.83 -0.38 8.56
C ILE A 63 3.53 -1.58 7.66
N GLY A 64 2.35 -1.64 7.09
CA GLY A 64 1.96 -2.76 6.22
C GLY A 64 0.55 -2.59 5.69
N THR A 65 0.25 -3.27 4.59
CA THR A 65 -1.04 -3.21 3.90
C THR A 65 -1.56 -4.62 3.63
N ASN A 66 -2.86 -4.73 3.34
CA ASN A 66 -3.54 -5.94 2.87
C ASN A 66 -3.67 -7.10 3.87
N GLY A 67 -3.53 -6.88 5.18
CA GLY A 67 -3.78 -7.91 6.21
C GLY A 67 -2.84 -9.11 6.15
N ARG A 68 -1.70 -9.00 5.46
CA ARG A 68 -0.70 -10.05 5.42
C ARG A 68 0.09 -10.08 6.73
N ASP A 69 0.51 -11.28 7.12
CA ASP A 69 1.39 -11.51 8.27
C ASP A 69 0.84 -10.94 9.60
N MET A 70 -0.49 -10.96 9.76
CA MET A 70 -1.16 -10.68 11.02
C MET A 70 -1.53 -11.99 11.71
N SER A 71 -1.39 -12.05 13.03
CA SER A 71 -1.78 -13.19 13.85
C SER A 71 -2.51 -12.74 15.11
N ILE A 72 -3.38 -13.59 15.62
CA ILE A 72 -3.90 -13.44 16.98
C ILE A 72 -2.83 -13.97 17.91
N VAL A 73 -2.56 -13.25 18.99
CA VAL A 73 -1.60 -13.62 20.03
C VAL A 73 -2.25 -13.55 21.40
N SER A 74 -1.78 -14.38 22.32
CA SER A 74 -2.25 -14.46 23.70
C SER A 74 -1.07 -14.40 24.67
N PRO A 75 -1.32 -14.15 25.97
CA PRO A 75 -0.27 -14.17 27.00
C PRO A 75 0.54 -15.47 26.94
N ASN A 76 1.87 -15.35 27.03
CA ASN A 76 2.82 -16.49 27.05
C ASN A 76 2.90 -17.34 25.76
N GLU A 77 2.23 -16.97 24.71
CA GLU A 77 2.39 -17.61 23.42
C GLU A 77 3.64 -17.10 22.67
N PRO A 78 4.33 -18.00 21.93
CA PRO A 78 5.45 -17.55 21.11
C PRO A 78 4.97 -16.67 19.96
N VAL A 79 5.53 -15.49 19.88
CA VAL A 79 5.27 -14.56 18.76
C VAL A 79 6.19 -14.91 17.60
N GLY A 80 5.62 -15.24 16.47
CA GLY A 80 6.39 -15.46 15.25
C GLY A 80 7.18 -14.20 14.87
N PRO A 81 8.46 -14.33 14.44
CA PRO A 81 9.23 -13.17 14.01
C PRO A 81 8.57 -12.55 12.78
N MET A 82 8.13 -11.32 12.89
CA MET A 82 7.81 -10.52 11.71
C MET A 82 9.13 -10.06 11.09
N ILE A 83 9.35 -10.47 9.85
CA ILE A 83 10.58 -10.14 9.13
C ILE A 83 10.68 -8.60 9.01
N ASN A 84 11.82 -8.04 9.45
CA ASN A 84 12.16 -6.61 9.41
C ASN A 84 11.34 -5.65 10.28
N ASP A 85 10.56 -6.13 11.22
CA ASP A 85 9.91 -5.26 12.20
C ASP A 85 10.63 -5.36 13.55
N GLU A 86 11.44 -4.37 13.90
CA GLU A 86 12.10 -4.29 15.21
C GLU A 86 11.08 -4.03 16.33
N HIS A 87 9.84 -3.66 15.97
CA HIS A 87 8.80 -3.26 16.88
C HIS A 87 7.53 -4.07 16.65
N ALA A 88 6.92 -4.50 17.73
CA ALA A 88 5.61 -5.10 17.76
C ALA A 88 4.53 -4.00 17.90
N PHE A 89 3.51 -4.09 17.09
CA PHE A 89 2.25 -3.41 17.28
C PHE A 89 1.18 -4.46 17.58
N VAL A 90 0.68 -4.46 18.78
CA VAL A 90 -0.36 -5.36 19.26
C VAL A 90 -1.58 -4.52 19.58
N GLN A 91 -2.71 -4.88 19.02
CA GLN A 91 -3.96 -4.18 19.18
C GLN A 91 -5.01 -5.15 19.73
N GLU A 92 -5.83 -4.68 20.65
CA GLU A 92 -7.00 -5.41 21.14
C GLU A 92 -7.74 -6.06 19.97
N PHE A 93 -8.04 -7.34 20.13
CA PHE A 93 -8.84 -8.07 19.16
C PHE A 93 -10.32 -7.90 19.54
N LEU A 94 -11.03 -7.13 18.73
CA LEU A 94 -12.45 -6.93 18.90
C LEU A 94 -13.19 -8.13 18.30
N GLU A 95 -13.96 -8.83 19.11
CA GLU A 95 -14.80 -9.93 18.66
C GLU A 95 -16.18 -9.40 18.31
N ASP A 96 -16.60 -9.62 17.08
CA ASP A 96 -17.98 -9.41 16.65
C ASP A 96 -18.83 -10.60 17.10
N ALA A 97 -20.00 -10.32 17.67
CA ALA A 97 -20.96 -11.37 18.04
C ALA A 97 -21.63 -12.06 16.84
N GLU A 98 -21.36 -11.59 15.64
CA GLU A 98 -21.87 -12.20 14.41
C GLU A 98 -21.07 -13.47 14.05
N ASP A 99 -21.77 -14.50 13.50
CA ASP A 99 -21.16 -15.76 13.07
C ASP A 99 -20.03 -15.57 12.02
N ARG A 100 -20.03 -14.44 11.32
CA ARG A 100 -19.04 -14.08 10.29
C ARG A 100 -18.47 -12.69 10.55
N PRO A 101 -17.17 -12.57 10.89
CA PRO A 101 -16.56 -11.29 11.14
C PRO A 101 -16.72 -10.30 9.98
N SER A 102 -17.09 -9.07 10.31
CA SER A 102 -17.28 -8.01 9.33
C SER A 102 -16.77 -6.67 9.84
N ASP A 103 -16.40 -5.79 8.92
CA ASP A 103 -16.12 -4.39 9.18
C ASP A 103 -16.73 -3.50 8.10
N VAL A 104 -16.77 -2.20 8.36
CA VAL A 104 -17.27 -1.20 7.42
C VAL A 104 -16.15 -0.27 7.02
N ARG A 105 -15.83 -0.24 5.73
CA ARG A 105 -14.93 0.78 5.18
C ARG A 105 -15.72 1.96 4.66
N VAL A 106 -15.48 3.12 5.28
CA VAL A 106 -16.06 4.41 4.88
C VAL A 106 -15.05 5.21 4.09
N TYR A 107 -15.41 5.65 2.89
CA TYR A 107 -14.57 6.47 2.04
C TYR A 107 -14.89 7.96 2.23
N VAL A 108 -13.85 8.72 2.56
CA VAL A 108 -13.93 10.16 2.77
C VAL A 108 -13.06 10.86 1.74
N VAL A 109 -13.63 11.84 1.03
CA VAL A 109 -12.95 12.67 0.03
C VAL A 109 -13.30 14.13 0.28
N GLY A 110 -12.29 14.98 0.52
CA GLY A 110 -12.50 16.40 0.77
C GLY A 110 -13.39 16.69 2.00
N GLY A 111 -13.34 15.81 3.01
CA GLY A 111 -14.16 15.93 4.22
C GLY A 111 -15.60 15.41 4.09
N GLU A 112 -16.00 14.87 2.94
CA GLU A 112 -17.32 14.29 2.72
C GLU A 112 -17.24 12.77 2.57
N VAL A 113 -18.26 12.05 3.10
CA VAL A 113 -18.41 10.61 2.89
C VAL A 113 -18.98 10.37 1.50
N VAL A 114 -18.19 9.76 0.63
CA VAL A 114 -18.57 9.47 -0.76
C VAL A 114 -19.15 8.06 -0.94
N GLY A 115 -18.95 7.17 0.03
CA GLY A 115 -19.54 5.85 0.03
C GLY A 115 -19.01 4.99 1.17
N ALA A 116 -19.71 3.89 1.42
CA ALA A 116 -19.34 2.89 2.41
C ALA A 116 -19.65 1.48 1.93
N MET A 117 -18.78 0.55 2.28
CA MET A 117 -18.99 -0.88 2.05
C MET A 117 -18.71 -1.68 3.31
N ARG A 118 -19.53 -2.68 3.56
CA ARG A 118 -19.26 -3.74 4.53
C ARG A 118 -18.40 -4.80 3.88
N ARG A 119 -17.41 -5.28 4.61
CA ARG A 119 -16.51 -6.36 4.17
C ARG A 119 -16.71 -7.54 5.10
N HIS A 120 -16.95 -8.70 4.55
CA HIS A 120 -17.08 -9.93 5.31
C HIS A 120 -15.82 -10.78 5.17
N ALA A 121 -15.37 -11.36 6.27
CA ALA A 121 -14.23 -12.27 6.22
C ALA A 121 -14.56 -13.52 5.38
N PRO A 122 -13.58 -14.14 4.70
CA PRO A 122 -13.75 -15.46 4.12
C PRO A 122 -14.12 -16.50 5.18
N GLU A 123 -14.78 -17.59 4.78
CA GLU A 123 -15.10 -18.67 5.70
C GLU A 123 -13.84 -19.23 6.38
N GLY A 124 -13.84 -19.28 7.70
CA GLY A 124 -12.72 -19.74 8.52
C GLY A 124 -11.58 -18.73 8.70
N ASP A 125 -11.73 -17.50 8.24
CA ASP A 125 -10.80 -16.40 8.51
C ASP A 125 -11.49 -15.28 9.33
N TRP A 126 -10.72 -14.55 10.13
CA TRP A 126 -11.17 -13.40 10.89
C TRP A 126 -10.86 -12.06 10.18
N ARG A 127 -10.02 -12.09 9.15
CA ARG A 127 -9.58 -10.91 8.41
C ARG A 127 -10.56 -10.55 7.30
N THR A 128 -11.09 -9.35 7.35
CA THR A 128 -12.14 -8.85 6.44
C THR A 128 -11.59 -8.30 5.10
N ASN A 129 -10.28 -8.45 4.86
CA ASN A 129 -9.65 -7.87 3.67
C ASN A 129 -10.16 -8.49 2.36
N VAL A 130 -10.70 -7.67 1.47
CA VAL A 130 -11.16 -8.08 0.12
C VAL A 130 -10.04 -8.78 -0.69
N ALA A 131 -8.78 -8.39 -0.48
CA ALA A 131 -7.63 -9.04 -1.13
C ALA A 131 -7.44 -10.51 -0.74
N LEU A 132 -8.05 -10.96 0.35
CA LEU A 132 -8.03 -12.34 0.83
C LEU A 132 -9.26 -13.16 0.38
N GLY A 133 -10.14 -12.58 -0.43
CA GLY A 133 -11.34 -13.25 -0.94
C GLY A 133 -12.63 -12.96 -0.15
N GLY A 134 -12.63 -11.94 0.71
CA GLY A 134 -13.82 -11.48 1.41
C GLY A 134 -14.88 -10.89 0.46
N ASP A 135 -16.15 -11.07 0.81
CA ASP A 135 -17.27 -10.46 0.08
C ASP A 135 -17.47 -9.01 0.48
N VAL A 136 -18.09 -8.22 -0.39
CA VAL A 136 -18.41 -6.82 -0.14
C VAL A 136 -19.88 -6.53 -0.39
N GLU A 137 -20.45 -5.66 0.46
CA GLU A 137 -21.84 -5.19 0.37
C GLU A 137 -21.86 -3.67 0.50
N GLY A 138 -22.64 -2.99 -0.36
CA GLY A 138 -22.83 -1.54 -0.28
C GLY A 138 -23.74 -1.18 0.90
N VAL A 139 -23.25 -0.29 1.78
CA VAL A 139 -24.00 0.14 2.97
C VAL A 139 -24.07 1.66 3.09
N THR A 140 -23.83 2.38 2.01
CA THR A 140 -23.78 3.85 2.02
C THR A 140 -25.08 4.46 2.55
N ASP A 141 -26.23 4.00 2.09
CA ASP A 141 -27.52 4.57 2.46
C ASP A 141 -27.97 4.17 3.87
N ASP A 142 -27.57 2.96 4.29
CA ASP A 142 -27.93 2.40 5.60
C ASP A 142 -26.94 2.82 6.71
N LEU A 143 -25.83 3.47 6.34
CA LEU A 143 -24.81 3.91 7.30
C LEU A 143 -25.35 5.04 8.17
N GLY A 144 -25.43 4.79 9.48
CA GLY A 144 -25.85 5.78 10.48
C GLY A 144 -24.96 7.03 10.53
N GLN A 145 -25.43 8.03 11.27
CA GLN A 145 -24.71 9.32 11.37
C GLN A 145 -23.40 9.18 12.17
N GLU A 146 -23.36 8.33 13.17
CA GLU A 146 -22.16 8.16 14.02
C GLU A 146 -20.94 7.65 13.24
N PRO A 147 -20.99 6.51 12.52
CA PRO A 147 -19.83 6.06 11.76
C PRO A 147 -19.42 7.04 10.65
N ARG A 148 -20.36 7.78 10.05
CA ARG A 148 -20.04 8.88 9.12
C ARG A 148 -19.25 9.98 9.81
N HIS A 149 -19.69 10.40 11.01
CA HIS A 149 -19.01 11.41 11.80
C HIS A 149 -17.60 10.96 12.22
N LEU A 150 -17.48 9.73 12.72
CA LEU A 150 -16.19 9.15 13.11
C LEU A 150 -15.20 9.10 11.94
N ALA A 151 -15.65 8.65 10.77
CA ALA A 151 -14.81 8.60 9.58
C ALA A 151 -14.33 9.98 9.14
N LYS A 152 -15.22 10.98 9.09
CA LYS A 152 -14.86 12.36 8.75
C LYS A 152 -13.89 12.95 9.78
N LYS A 153 -14.15 12.77 11.07
CA LYS A 153 -13.29 13.28 12.14
C LYS A 153 -11.92 12.61 12.13
N ALA A 154 -11.85 11.29 11.95
CA ALA A 154 -10.59 10.55 11.86
C ALA A 154 -9.71 11.04 10.69
N THR A 155 -10.34 11.24 9.53
CA THR A 155 -9.66 11.77 8.34
C THR A 155 -9.09 13.18 8.61
N ALA A 156 -9.89 14.05 9.23
CA ALA A 156 -9.47 15.42 9.56
C ALA A 156 -8.34 15.45 10.62
N VAL A 157 -8.44 14.64 11.69
CA VAL A 157 -7.42 14.52 12.73
C VAL A 157 -6.08 14.09 12.16
N LEU A 158 -6.06 13.17 11.21
CA LEU A 158 -4.84 12.72 10.55
C LEU A 158 -4.33 13.67 9.47
N GLY A 159 -5.11 14.72 9.12
CA GLY A 159 -4.74 15.71 8.10
C GLY A 159 -4.82 15.17 6.68
N LEU A 160 -5.74 14.22 6.43
CA LEU A 160 -5.93 13.60 5.14
C LEU A 160 -7.07 14.27 4.36
N ASP A 161 -6.90 14.35 3.07
CA ASP A 161 -7.92 14.80 2.13
C ASP A 161 -8.75 13.64 1.57
N LEU A 162 -8.10 12.47 1.46
CA LEU A 162 -8.66 11.23 0.95
C LEU A 162 -8.29 10.10 1.91
N ALA A 163 -9.27 9.34 2.37
CA ALA A 163 -9.04 8.17 3.22
C ALA A 163 -10.13 7.11 3.07
N GLY A 164 -9.75 5.86 3.30
CA GLY A 164 -10.66 4.78 3.67
C GLY A 164 -10.52 4.51 5.16
N VAL A 165 -11.59 4.68 5.91
CA VAL A 165 -11.64 4.47 7.37
C VAL A 165 -12.34 3.15 7.64
N ASP A 166 -11.63 2.24 8.30
CA ASP A 166 -12.15 0.93 8.68
C ASP A 166 -12.76 1.00 10.09
N LEU A 167 -14.03 0.74 10.17
CA LEU A 167 -14.85 0.84 11.38
C LEU A 167 -15.47 -0.51 11.72
N MET A 168 -15.54 -0.84 13.00
CA MET A 168 -16.17 -2.06 13.49
C MET A 168 -17.21 -1.74 14.56
N PRO A 169 -18.46 -2.21 14.42
CA PRO A 169 -19.48 -2.08 15.46
C PRO A 169 -19.27 -3.18 16.50
N ILE A 170 -19.20 -2.82 17.79
CA ILE A 170 -19.13 -3.75 18.92
C ILE A 170 -20.11 -3.30 19.99
N ASP A 171 -21.06 -4.14 20.34
CA ASP A 171 -22.07 -3.90 21.40
C ASP A 171 -22.85 -2.58 21.25
N GLY A 172 -22.98 -2.09 20.02
CA GLY A 172 -23.69 -0.85 19.70
C GLY A 172 -22.79 0.38 19.59
N ASP A 173 -21.52 0.30 19.96
CA ASP A 173 -20.50 1.35 19.80
C ASP A 173 -19.65 1.09 18.56
N TRP A 174 -19.04 2.14 18.00
CA TRP A 174 -18.18 2.04 16.82
C TRP A 174 -16.72 2.29 17.16
N TYR A 175 -15.83 1.43 16.67
CA TYR A 175 -14.38 1.55 16.83
C TYR A 175 -13.68 1.76 15.48
N ILE A 176 -12.67 2.65 15.48
CA ILE A 176 -11.82 2.88 14.30
C ILE A 176 -10.65 1.89 14.34
N LEU A 177 -10.67 0.91 13.46
CA LEU A 177 -9.61 -0.11 13.37
C LEU A 177 -8.35 0.41 12.68
N GLU A 178 -8.54 1.14 11.58
CA GLU A 178 -7.46 1.63 10.73
C GLU A 178 -7.95 2.78 9.84
N VAL A 179 -7.02 3.69 9.48
CA VAL A 179 -7.24 4.72 8.46
C VAL A 179 -6.23 4.52 7.33
N ASN A 180 -6.72 4.37 6.11
CA ASN A 180 -5.92 4.10 4.93
C ASN A 180 -5.84 5.36 4.05
N ALA A 181 -4.68 6.03 4.04
CA ALA A 181 -4.43 7.24 3.26
C ALA A 181 -4.39 7.00 1.73
N THR A 182 -4.28 5.75 1.30
CA THR A 182 -4.21 5.33 -0.11
C THR A 182 -5.21 4.22 -0.41
N ALA A 183 -6.42 4.33 0.15
CA ALA A 183 -7.45 3.32 -0.02
C ALA A 183 -7.85 3.19 -1.49
N GLY A 184 -7.76 1.97 -2.02
CA GLY A 184 -8.32 1.64 -3.34
C GLY A 184 -9.85 1.59 -3.28
N PHE A 185 -10.53 2.14 -4.26
CA PHE A 185 -12.00 2.24 -4.29
C PHE A 185 -12.69 1.24 -5.22
N LYS A 186 -11.95 0.30 -5.82
CA LYS A 186 -12.52 -0.79 -6.62
C LYS A 186 -13.58 -1.61 -5.85
N GLY A 187 -13.28 -1.92 -4.57
CA GLY A 187 -14.23 -2.66 -3.72
C GLY A 187 -15.51 -1.86 -3.47
N LEU A 188 -15.41 -0.55 -3.27
CA LEU A 188 -16.56 0.33 -3.13
C LEU A 188 -17.43 0.28 -4.39
N PHE A 189 -16.81 0.45 -5.58
CA PHE A 189 -17.55 0.36 -6.85
C PHE A 189 -18.21 -1.00 -7.04
N SER A 190 -17.51 -2.10 -6.74
CA SER A 190 -18.08 -3.45 -6.82
C SER A 190 -19.28 -3.65 -5.89
N ALA A 191 -19.27 -2.99 -4.72
CA ALA A 191 -20.33 -3.09 -3.71
C ALA A 191 -21.53 -2.18 -3.99
N THR A 192 -21.30 -0.99 -4.57
CA THR A 192 -22.32 0.07 -4.68
C THR A 192 -22.71 0.43 -6.12
N GLY A 193 -21.83 0.11 -7.09
CA GLY A 193 -21.97 0.61 -8.48
C GLY A 193 -21.68 2.11 -8.63
N VAL A 194 -21.19 2.77 -7.57
CA VAL A 194 -20.92 4.22 -7.55
C VAL A 194 -19.44 4.48 -7.62
N SER A 195 -19.01 5.31 -8.57
CA SER A 195 -17.61 5.70 -8.77
C SER A 195 -17.17 6.77 -7.76
N ALA A 196 -16.04 6.55 -7.09
CA ALA A 196 -15.41 7.56 -6.25
C ALA A 196 -14.52 8.54 -7.04
N ALA A 197 -14.17 8.20 -8.28
CA ALA A 197 -13.25 8.98 -9.10
C ALA A 197 -13.68 10.44 -9.36
N PRO A 198 -14.97 10.76 -9.61
CA PRO A 198 -15.41 12.15 -9.81
C PRO A 198 -15.21 13.03 -8.59
N HIS A 199 -15.39 12.49 -7.38
CA HIS A 199 -15.17 13.22 -6.13
C HIS A 199 -13.69 13.54 -5.92
N ILE A 200 -12.81 12.60 -6.26
CA ILE A 200 -11.34 12.79 -6.20
C ILE A 200 -10.91 13.83 -7.25
N ALA A 201 -11.48 13.75 -8.45
CA ALA A 201 -11.21 14.73 -9.51
C ALA A 201 -11.67 16.13 -9.11
N ARG A 202 -12.87 16.27 -8.51
CA ARG A 202 -13.37 17.53 -7.95
C ARG A 202 -12.37 18.11 -6.96
N LEU A 203 -11.97 17.31 -5.97
CA LEU A 203 -11.00 17.73 -4.96
C LEU A 203 -9.68 18.21 -5.58
N ALA A 204 -9.17 17.50 -6.59
CA ALA A 204 -7.96 17.87 -7.30
C ALA A 204 -8.10 19.23 -8.03
N ILE A 205 -9.22 19.44 -8.71
CA ILE A 205 -9.54 20.70 -9.42
C ILE A 205 -9.63 21.86 -8.44
N GLU A 206 -10.37 21.69 -7.34
CA GLU A 206 -10.54 22.71 -6.30
C GLU A 206 -9.20 23.07 -5.63
N ARG A 207 -8.35 22.07 -5.33
CA ARG A 207 -7.00 22.29 -4.79
C ARG A 207 -6.07 23.01 -5.77
N ALA A 208 -6.28 22.85 -7.05
CA ALA A 208 -5.56 23.59 -8.10
C ALA A 208 -6.13 24.99 -8.34
N GLY A 209 -7.14 25.43 -7.59
CA GLY A 209 -7.78 26.73 -7.74
C GLY A 209 -8.85 26.79 -8.84
N GLY A 210 -9.25 25.65 -9.37
CA GLY A 210 -10.36 25.55 -10.32
C GLY A 210 -11.71 25.36 -9.61
N SER A 211 -12.77 25.27 -10.41
CA SER A 211 -14.12 24.93 -9.96
C SER A 211 -14.76 23.94 -10.92
N ILE A 212 -15.65 23.12 -10.38
CA ILE A 212 -16.44 22.14 -11.16
C ILE A 212 -17.90 22.24 -10.74
N ASP A 213 -18.80 22.01 -11.69
CA ASP A 213 -20.21 21.91 -11.40
C ASP A 213 -20.49 20.58 -10.64
N THR A 214 -21.06 20.69 -9.44
CA THR A 214 -21.39 19.54 -8.61
C THR A 214 -22.40 18.60 -9.26
N SER A 215 -23.26 19.09 -10.14
CA SER A 215 -24.19 18.25 -10.90
C SER A 215 -23.46 17.28 -11.83
N GLN A 216 -22.33 17.67 -12.39
CA GLN A 216 -21.48 16.78 -13.19
C GLN A 216 -20.83 15.70 -12.35
N VAL A 217 -20.46 15.99 -11.10
CA VAL A 217 -19.91 14.98 -10.18
C VAL A 217 -20.94 13.90 -9.92
N VAL A 218 -22.19 14.28 -9.62
CA VAL A 218 -23.30 13.34 -9.37
C VAL A 218 -23.66 12.50 -10.62
N GLU A 219 -23.64 13.11 -11.80
CA GLU A 219 -23.87 12.40 -13.05
C GLU A 219 -22.76 11.36 -13.31
N LEU A 220 -21.50 11.76 -13.11
CA LEU A 220 -20.34 10.92 -13.40
C LEU A 220 -20.18 9.78 -12.38
N GLU A 221 -20.59 9.95 -11.12
CA GLU A 221 -20.50 8.88 -10.11
C GLU A 221 -21.32 7.65 -10.45
N THR A 222 -22.41 7.81 -11.23
CA THR A 222 -23.25 6.71 -11.69
C THR A 222 -22.95 6.24 -13.12
N THR A 223 -22.11 7.00 -13.85
CA THR A 223 -21.80 6.73 -15.26
C THR A 223 -20.43 6.10 -15.44
N LEU A 224 -19.45 6.46 -14.56
CA LEU A 224 -18.09 5.94 -14.63
C LEU A 224 -18.01 4.54 -14.00
N ASP A 225 -17.18 3.72 -14.59
CA ASP A 225 -16.86 2.38 -14.13
C ASP A 225 -15.46 2.36 -13.49
N ASP A 226 -15.38 2.22 -12.15
CA ASP A 226 -14.15 2.11 -11.39
C ASP A 226 -13.64 0.65 -11.30
N SER A 227 -14.26 -0.28 -12.02
CA SER A 227 -13.69 -1.62 -12.18
C SER A 227 -12.30 -1.50 -12.82
N VAL A 228 -11.43 -2.45 -12.54
CA VAL A 228 -10.10 -2.41 -13.16
C VAL A 228 -10.26 -2.47 -14.67
N PRO A 229 -9.84 -1.45 -15.41
CA PRO A 229 -9.90 -1.50 -16.86
C PRO A 229 -9.13 -2.73 -17.35
N ASP A 230 -9.78 -3.55 -18.16
CA ASP A 230 -9.16 -4.73 -18.78
C ASP A 230 -8.00 -4.36 -19.69
N CYS A 231 -7.98 -3.14 -20.16
CA CYS A 231 -6.86 -2.56 -20.90
C CYS A 231 -6.20 -1.44 -20.09
N LYS A 232 -4.92 -1.59 -19.78
CA LYS A 232 -4.11 -0.43 -19.48
C LYS A 232 -4.22 0.53 -20.68
N PRO A 233 -4.49 1.82 -20.46
CA PRO A 233 -4.45 2.76 -21.57
C PRO A 233 -3.15 2.54 -22.34
N PRO A 234 -3.18 2.47 -23.67
CA PRO A 234 -1.96 2.32 -24.44
C PRO A 234 -1.01 3.41 -23.94
N LEU A 235 0.19 3.01 -23.50
CA LEU A 235 1.22 3.97 -23.17
C LEU A 235 1.26 4.92 -24.35
N VAL A 236 0.89 6.18 -24.14
CA VAL A 236 1.01 7.19 -25.20
C VAL A 236 2.48 7.16 -25.57
N GLN A 237 2.78 6.46 -26.66
CA GLN A 237 4.09 6.50 -27.26
C GLN A 237 4.24 7.95 -27.72
N LYS A 238 4.87 8.77 -26.88
CA LYS A 238 5.48 9.99 -27.40
C LYS A 238 6.40 9.49 -28.52
N GLN A 239 6.11 9.91 -29.74
CA GLN A 239 7.02 9.73 -30.87
C GLN A 239 8.32 10.45 -30.51
N GLY A 240 9.27 9.73 -29.96
CA GLY A 240 10.56 10.19 -29.50
C GLY A 240 11.33 9.03 -28.89
N ASP A 241 12.62 9.17 -28.75
CA ASP A 241 13.59 8.20 -28.23
C ASP A 241 13.27 7.67 -26.81
N ASP A 242 12.28 8.23 -26.13
CA ASP A 242 11.91 7.95 -24.74
C ASP A 242 11.37 6.52 -24.51
N GLY A 243 10.96 5.82 -25.56
CA GLY A 243 10.46 4.45 -25.52
C GLY A 243 11.49 3.39 -25.91
N VAL A 244 12.72 3.78 -26.23
CA VAL A 244 13.78 2.88 -26.66
C VAL A 244 14.84 2.76 -25.56
N LEU A 245 15.17 1.52 -25.17
CA LEU A 245 16.29 1.21 -24.29
C LEU A 245 17.42 0.55 -25.10
N GLY A 246 18.65 0.80 -24.70
CA GLY A 246 19.84 0.16 -25.28
C GLY A 246 20.12 -1.23 -24.67
N TYR A 247 21.19 -1.85 -25.16
CA TYR A 247 21.82 -2.98 -24.48
C TYR A 247 22.20 -2.61 -23.06
N THR A 248 22.73 -1.39 -22.89
CA THR A 248 22.92 -0.73 -21.60
C THR A 248 22.16 0.60 -21.59
N SER A 249 21.69 0.99 -20.43
CA SER A 249 20.93 2.23 -20.24
C SER A 249 21.27 2.88 -18.91
N ARG A 250 21.41 4.20 -18.90
CA ARG A 250 21.58 4.96 -17.66
C ARG A 250 20.23 5.04 -16.94
N ILE A 251 20.25 4.64 -15.69
CA ILE A 251 19.07 4.65 -14.82
C ILE A 251 19.32 5.52 -13.60
N ARG A 252 18.24 5.95 -12.95
CA ARG A 252 18.27 6.41 -11.58
C ARG A 252 17.45 5.44 -10.75
N ILE A 253 18.03 4.93 -9.67
CA ILE A 253 17.38 4.02 -8.74
C ILE A 253 17.26 4.68 -7.38
N ASN A 254 16.09 4.57 -6.76
CA ASN A 254 15.78 5.20 -5.48
C ASN A 254 15.29 4.15 -4.49
N GLY A 255 15.81 4.21 -3.27
CA GLY A 255 15.37 3.48 -2.09
C GLY A 255 14.96 4.44 -0.98
N ARG A 256 14.96 3.98 0.26
CA ARG A 256 14.57 4.78 1.44
C ARG A 256 15.60 5.85 1.80
N ASP A 257 16.88 5.51 1.66
CA ASP A 257 18.00 6.34 2.13
C ASP A 257 18.53 7.27 1.05
N GLY A 258 18.11 7.10 -0.19
CA GLY A 258 18.51 7.98 -1.27
C GLY A 258 18.36 7.39 -2.67
N ALA A 259 18.89 8.12 -3.63
CA ALA A 259 18.88 7.76 -5.04
C ALA A 259 20.29 7.77 -5.63
N GLU A 260 20.62 6.76 -6.42
CA GLU A 260 21.87 6.69 -7.18
C GLU A 260 21.63 6.59 -8.69
N GLN A 261 22.60 7.02 -9.46
CA GLN A 261 22.66 6.74 -10.90
C GLN A 261 23.51 5.50 -11.12
N ALA A 262 23.05 4.62 -11.99
CA ALA A 262 23.77 3.42 -12.38
C ALA A 262 23.59 3.14 -13.86
N VAL A 263 24.51 2.36 -14.44
CA VAL A 263 24.33 1.74 -15.75
C VAL A 263 23.68 0.38 -15.55
N ALA A 264 22.54 0.17 -16.20
CA ALA A 264 21.83 -1.09 -16.17
C ALA A 264 21.93 -1.83 -17.51
N LYS A 265 22.09 -3.14 -17.45
CA LYS A 265 22.08 -4.02 -18.62
C LYS A 265 20.66 -4.55 -18.88
N SER A 266 20.21 -4.50 -20.13
CA SER A 266 18.96 -5.13 -20.56
C SER A 266 19.16 -6.64 -20.75
N ASP A 267 18.30 -7.47 -20.10
CA ASP A 267 18.34 -8.92 -20.21
C ASP A 267 16.95 -9.51 -20.48
N THR A 268 16.70 -9.86 -21.72
CA THR A 268 15.44 -10.47 -22.17
C THR A 268 15.25 -11.90 -21.67
N GLY A 269 16.34 -12.57 -21.23
CA GLY A 269 16.29 -13.89 -20.60
C GLY A 269 15.79 -13.85 -19.16
N ALA A 270 16.08 -12.77 -18.44
CA ALA A 270 15.66 -12.61 -17.06
C ALA A 270 14.16 -12.29 -16.95
N LYS A 271 13.44 -13.04 -16.09
CA LYS A 271 12.03 -12.77 -15.79
C LYS A 271 11.86 -11.48 -14.99
N ARG A 272 12.80 -11.20 -14.08
CA ARG A 272 12.74 -10.14 -13.06
C ARG A 272 14.02 -9.31 -13.07
N THR A 273 13.88 -8.04 -12.79
CA THR A 273 14.99 -7.12 -12.54
C THR A 273 15.76 -7.56 -11.31
N SER A 274 17.08 -7.42 -11.32
CA SER A 274 17.96 -7.68 -10.19
C SER A 274 18.90 -6.50 -9.94
N ILE A 275 19.22 -6.29 -8.66
CA ILE A 275 20.14 -5.23 -8.21
C ILE A 275 21.25 -5.83 -7.36
N ASP A 276 22.39 -5.19 -7.41
CA ASP A 276 23.54 -5.56 -6.63
C ASP A 276 23.32 -5.33 -5.12
N THR A 277 23.89 -6.20 -4.29
CA THR A 277 23.77 -6.15 -2.83
C THR A 277 24.30 -4.84 -2.24
N ASP A 278 25.45 -4.37 -2.72
CA ASP A 278 26.06 -3.13 -2.22
C ASP A 278 25.25 -1.90 -2.65
N LEU A 279 24.78 -1.89 -3.90
CA LEU A 279 23.88 -0.83 -4.37
C LEU A 279 22.57 -0.82 -3.56
N ALA A 280 21.99 -1.98 -3.31
CA ALA A 280 20.77 -2.12 -2.50
C ALA A 280 20.98 -1.58 -1.08
N GLY A 281 22.16 -1.86 -0.47
CA GLY A 281 22.51 -1.33 0.84
C GLY A 281 22.67 0.18 0.84
N ARG A 282 23.36 0.75 -0.15
CA ARG A 282 23.59 2.21 -0.21
C ARG A 282 22.32 3.03 -0.40
N ILE A 283 21.38 2.56 -1.18
CA ILE A 283 20.11 3.28 -1.40
C ILE A 283 19.06 2.96 -0.34
N GLY A 284 19.31 2.01 0.57
CA GLY A 284 18.31 1.53 1.52
C GLY A 284 17.13 0.86 0.80
N ALA A 285 17.43 -0.07 -0.13
CA ALA A 285 16.39 -0.76 -0.88
C ALA A 285 15.45 -1.56 0.04
N GLY A 286 14.15 -1.37 -0.09
CA GLY A 286 13.17 -2.03 0.75
C GLY A 286 11.81 -1.36 0.72
N PRO A 287 10.83 -1.94 1.41
CA PRO A 287 10.91 -3.10 2.30
C PRO A 287 11.20 -4.42 1.57
N LEU A 288 11.66 -5.42 2.34
CA LEU A 288 11.68 -6.80 1.86
C LEU A 288 10.22 -7.26 1.68
N VAL A 289 9.88 -7.65 0.44
CA VAL A 289 8.51 -8.04 0.08
C VAL A 289 8.35 -9.54 -0.14
N GLY A 290 9.43 -10.30 -0.02
CA GLY A 290 9.43 -11.75 -0.16
C GLY A 290 10.76 -12.30 -0.64
N THR A 291 10.75 -13.52 -1.11
CA THR A 291 11.89 -14.21 -1.72
C THR A 291 11.51 -14.85 -3.06
N THR A 292 12.49 -15.15 -3.89
CA THR A 292 12.30 -15.85 -5.15
C THR A 292 13.43 -16.84 -5.39
N ASP A 293 13.09 -18.01 -5.92
CA ASP A 293 14.08 -18.98 -6.34
C ASP A 293 14.48 -18.73 -7.79
N VAL A 294 15.77 -18.57 -8.02
CA VAL A 294 16.38 -18.34 -9.32
C VAL A 294 17.29 -19.49 -9.68
N ARG A 295 17.07 -20.08 -10.84
CA ARG A 295 17.97 -21.09 -11.40
C ARG A 295 19.03 -20.42 -12.24
N SER A 296 20.28 -20.75 -12.01
CA SER A 296 21.37 -20.35 -12.90
C SER A 296 21.21 -21.00 -14.27
N GLY A 297 21.41 -20.24 -15.35
CA GLY A 297 21.26 -20.76 -16.73
C GLY A 297 22.28 -21.87 -17.09
N THR A 298 23.31 -22.09 -16.28
CA THR A 298 24.39 -23.05 -16.53
C THR A 298 24.51 -24.16 -15.50
N GLY A 299 23.66 -24.20 -14.46
CA GLY A 299 23.74 -25.16 -13.36
C GLY A 299 22.40 -25.69 -12.88
N SER A 300 22.43 -26.78 -12.12
CA SER A 300 21.28 -27.36 -11.42
C SER A 300 20.93 -26.61 -10.12
N ASP A 301 21.74 -25.65 -9.72
CA ASP A 301 21.63 -24.99 -8.42
C ASP A 301 20.55 -23.92 -8.44
N THR A 302 19.74 -23.93 -7.42
CA THR A 302 18.70 -22.93 -7.19
C THR A 302 19.17 -22.02 -6.06
N GLU A 303 19.20 -20.73 -6.32
CA GLU A 303 19.53 -19.70 -5.35
C GLU A 303 18.25 -18.98 -4.92
N THR A 304 18.01 -18.90 -3.62
CA THR A 304 16.90 -18.08 -3.07
C THR A 304 17.37 -16.65 -2.86
N ARG A 305 16.70 -15.70 -3.52
CA ARG A 305 17.05 -14.27 -3.48
C ARG A 305 15.95 -13.46 -2.82
N PRO A 306 16.30 -12.48 -1.95
CA PRO A 306 15.35 -11.54 -1.39
C PRO A 306 14.75 -10.64 -2.48
N LEU A 307 13.49 -10.25 -2.28
CA LEU A 307 12.74 -9.32 -3.13
C LEU A 307 12.50 -8.02 -2.38
N VAL A 308 12.76 -6.90 -3.04
CA VAL A 308 12.57 -5.55 -2.50
C VAL A 308 11.88 -4.66 -3.53
N ASP A 309 11.11 -3.70 -3.06
CA ASP A 309 10.57 -2.66 -3.91
C ASP A 309 11.54 -1.48 -4.00
N VAL A 310 11.79 -1.04 -5.23
CA VAL A 310 12.63 0.13 -5.55
C VAL A 310 11.98 0.94 -6.65
N ASP A 311 12.23 2.24 -6.66
CA ASP A 311 11.79 3.10 -7.73
C ASP A 311 12.89 3.27 -8.77
N LEU A 312 12.58 2.92 -10.01
CA LEU A 312 13.46 3.07 -11.17
C LEU A 312 12.98 4.19 -12.08
N CYS A 313 13.89 5.09 -12.42
CA CYS A 313 13.70 6.07 -13.48
C CYS A 313 14.47 5.65 -14.72
N LEU A 314 13.74 5.44 -15.82
CA LEU A 314 14.25 5.11 -17.14
C LEU A 314 13.69 6.13 -18.14
N ASN A 315 14.57 6.80 -18.85
CA ASN A 315 14.19 7.84 -19.84
C ASN A 315 13.21 8.88 -19.24
N GLY A 316 13.49 9.32 -18.00
CA GLY A 316 12.66 10.30 -17.27
C GLY A 316 11.35 9.76 -16.70
N ARG A 317 11.06 8.46 -16.84
CA ARG A 317 9.84 7.84 -16.32
C ARG A 317 10.13 7.01 -15.08
N TRP A 318 9.50 7.36 -13.97
CA TRP A 318 9.58 6.62 -12.73
C TRP A 318 8.57 5.47 -12.69
N ARG A 319 9.00 4.35 -12.11
CA ARG A 319 8.15 3.20 -11.80
C ARG A 319 8.67 2.44 -10.60
N THR A 320 7.79 1.93 -9.79
CA THR A 320 8.14 0.99 -8.73
C THR A 320 8.30 -0.41 -9.32
N VAL A 321 9.38 -1.08 -8.96
CA VAL A 321 9.74 -2.42 -9.44
C VAL A 321 10.10 -3.28 -8.24
N THR A 322 9.54 -4.49 -8.19
CA THR A 322 9.97 -5.51 -7.23
C THR A 322 11.20 -6.23 -7.80
N ALA A 323 12.38 -5.83 -7.35
CA ALA A 323 13.66 -6.37 -7.81
C ALA A 323 14.17 -7.47 -6.86
N SER A 324 14.93 -8.43 -7.39
CA SER A 324 15.70 -9.36 -6.57
C SER A 324 17.08 -8.79 -6.23
N ILE A 325 17.53 -9.03 -5.00
CA ILE A 325 18.90 -8.68 -4.59
C ILE A 325 19.81 -9.90 -4.83
N THR A 326 20.97 -9.65 -5.39
CA THR A 326 22.02 -10.68 -5.57
C THR A 326 23.40 -10.02 -5.60
N ASP A 327 24.42 -10.73 -5.19
CA ASP A 327 25.79 -10.27 -5.33
C ASP A 327 26.17 -10.18 -6.81
N ARG A 328 26.55 -8.98 -7.24
CA ARG A 328 26.97 -8.65 -8.59
C ARG A 328 28.37 -8.02 -8.63
N SER A 329 29.12 -8.15 -7.54
CA SER A 329 30.46 -7.57 -7.39
C SER A 329 31.44 -7.98 -8.51
N GLU A 330 31.26 -9.20 -9.03
CA GLU A 330 32.08 -9.72 -10.14
C GLU A 330 31.46 -9.43 -11.52
N MET A 331 30.34 -8.70 -11.58
CA MET A 331 29.63 -8.39 -12.83
C MET A 331 29.83 -6.92 -13.22
N THR A 332 29.91 -6.66 -14.52
CA THR A 332 30.12 -5.32 -15.05
C THR A 332 29.02 -4.32 -14.65
N TYR A 333 27.78 -4.76 -14.48
CA TYR A 333 26.64 -3.88 -14.27
C TYR A 333 25.94 -4.20 -12.95
N PRO A 334 25.74 -3.19 -12.06
CA PRO A 334 25.10 -3.39 -10.77
C PRO A 334 23.59 -3.61 -10.88
N VAL A 335 22.99 -3.31 -12.02
CA VAL A 335 21.55 -3.51 -12.27
C VAL A 335 21.34 -4.26 -13.57
N LEU A 336 20.46 -5.26 -13.51
CA LEU A 336 20.00 -6.00 -14.67
C LEU A 336 18.50 -5.81 -14.81
N LEU A 337 18.06 -5.25 -15.94
CA LEU A 337 16.66 -5.03 -16.25
C LEU A 337 16.06 -6.31 -16.85
N GLY A 338 15.09 -6.87 -16.16
CA GLY A 338 14.35 -8.04 -16.60
C GLY A 338 13.12 -7.71 -17.44
N ARG A 339 12.42 -8.76 -17.92
CA ARG A 339 11.19 -8.61 -18.71
C ARG A 339 10.06 -7.87 -17.97
N ASP A 340 10.07 -7.87 -16.64
CA ASP A 340 9.14 -7.08 -15.82
C ASP A 340 9.20 -5.58 -16.14
N VAL A 341 10.40 -5.08 -16.45
CA VAL A 341 10.64 -3.70 -16.90
C VAL A 341 10.62 -3.59 -18.42
N LEU A 342 11.38 -4.46 -19.11
CA LEU A 342 11.67 -4.35 -20.55
C LEU A 342 10.43 -4.44 -21.45
N LYS A 343 9.37 -5.14 -21.02
CA LYS A 343 8.12 -5.28 -21.79
C LYS A 343 7.43 -3.96 -22.15
N ALA A 344 7.83 -2.86 -21.52
CA ALA A 344 7.27 -1.53 -21.74
C ALA A 344 8.12 -0.68 -22.72
N TYR A 345 9.21 -1.26 -23.28
CA TYR A 345 10.17 -0.56 -24.12
C TYR A 345 10.49 -1.35 -25.38
N THR A 346 10.90 -0.65 -26.41
CA THR A 346 11.60 -1.23 -27.56
C THR A 346 13.08 -1.33 -27.23
N LEU A 347 13.72 -2.45 -27.55
CA LEU A 347 15.16 -2.64 -27.31
C LEU A 347 15.94 -2.43 -28.63
N ASP A 348 16.89 -1.51 -28.56
CA ASP A 348 17.89 -1.32 -29.60
C ASP A 348 19.26 -1.75 -29.05
N ILE A 349 19.63 -2.98 -29.33
CA ILE A 349 20.87 -3.58 -28.79
C ILE A 349 22.16 -2.94 -29.37
N SER A 350 22.04 -2.11 -30.41
CA SER A 350 23.18 -1.35 -30.95
C SER A 350 23.55 -0.16 -30.05
N ARG A 351 22.64 0.26 -29.18
CA ARG A 351 22.87 1.34 -28.23
C ARG A 351 23.53 0.81 -26.96
N THR A 352 24.74 1.24 -26.70
CA THR A 352 25.50 0.94 -25.48
C THR A 352 25.94 2.23 -24.83
N ILE A 353 25.90 2.26 -23.49
CA ILE A 353 26.48 3.33 -22.68
C ILE A 353 27.68 2.69 -21.98
N GLU A 354 28.85 3.23 -22.17
CA GLU A 354 30.03 2.93 -21.39
C GLU A 354 29.99 3.69 -20.07
N GLU A 355 30.56 3.11 -19.00
CA GLU A 355 30.62 3.73 -17.68
C GLU A 355 31.35 5.07 -17.65
#